data_7f2384f9943faf2a7df7835e07101dae
#
_entry.id   7f2384f9943faf2a7df7835e07101dae
#
_cell.length_a   1.000
_cell.length_b   1.000
_cell.length_c   1.000
_cell.angle_alpha   90.00
_cell.angle_beta   90.00
_cell.angle_gamma   90.00
#
_symmetry.space_group_name_H-M   'P 1'
#
loop_
_entity.id
_entity.type
_entity.pdbx_description
1 polymer ?
#
loop_
_entity_poly.entity_id
_entity_poly.type
_entity_poly.pdbx_seq_one_letter_code
_entity_poly.pdbx_strand_id
1 'polypeptide(L)'
;LAGAPFGIIAAAFAGGVLHLSQSVHDRSIRAASLRGWLFGFGYFAVTLHWIVEPFLVDAARHGWMAPFALVFLCGGLAVFWGLAQGVAFLVTSETAPADSWTFHFKTIWKRERTLALGPRAHAHFLMNWAFALGGVEVLRSFAFTGFPWGLLGYIWVDTQASMLVTVVGPHGLGLLSLFAICVFAWAVLNRHVLPARVGWGTMIGVLIVVLAGMQPMPPARANVGSAEVEQTLVRIVQPNAPQSEKWLPEKARDFFDRSVALSEAAPENGGRRPDLIVWPETSIPVWLDEADVAIGMISRA
;
A
#
# COMPACT_ATOMS: atom_id res chain seq x y z
N LEU A 1 11.59 -8.82 9.01
CA LEU A 1 10.49 -7.87 9.38
C LEU A 1 9.22 -8.61 9.86
N ALA A 2 9.34 -9.74 10.54
CA ALA A 2 8.22 -10.61 10.95
C ALA A 2 7.23 -10.00 11.97
N GLY A 3 7.32 -8.75 12.34
CA GLY A 3 6.36 -8.04 13.20
C GLY A 3 5.80 -6.75 12.57
N ALA A 4 6.27 -6.37 11.39
CA ALA A 4 5.92 -5.11 10.76
C ALA A 4 4.44 -4.99 10.30
N PRO A 5 3.77 -6.04 9.76
CA PRO A 5 2.40 -5.89 9.27
C PRO A 5 1.41 -5.48 10.36
N PHE A 6 1.52 -6.03 11.57
CA PHE A 6 0.61 -5.70 12.67
C PHE A 6 0.68 -4.21 13.08
N GLY A 7 1.88 -3.65 13.18
CA GLY A 7 2.07 -2.24 13.50
C GLY A 7 1.51 -1.30 12.43
N ILE A 8 1.70 -1.62 11.18
CA ILE A 8 1.20 -0.82 10.03
C ILE A 8 -0.32 -0.85 9.98
N ILE A 9 -0.94 -2.04 10.11
CA ILE A 9 -2.41 -2.19 10.12
C ILE A 9 -3.01 -1.42 11.30
N ALA A 10 -2.46 -1.60 12.51
CA ALA A 10 -2.94 -0.90 13.70
C ALA A 10 -2.82 0.63 13.56
N ALA A 11 -1.69 1.11 13.03
CA ALA A 11 -1.47 2.54 12.78
C ALA A 11 -2.43 3.10 11.71
N ALA A 12 -2.68 2.35 10.62
CA ALA A 12 -3.60 2.75 9.57
C ALA A 12 -5.05 2.85 10.11
N PHE A 13 -5.49 1.87 10.90
CA PHE A 13 -6.81 1.88 11.53
C PHE A 13 -6.94 3.00 12.56
N ALA A 14 -6.02 3.12 13.51
CA ALA A 14 -6.05 4.16 14.52
C ALA A 14 -5.97 5.57 13.90
N GLY A 15 -5.04 5.75 12.95
CA GLY A 15 -4.90 7.01 12.21
C GLY A 15 -6.15 7.36 11.41
N GLY A 16 -6.76 6.39 10.73
CA GLY A 16 -8.02 6.55 9.99
C GLY A 16 -9.18 6.96 10.88
N VAL A 17 -9.37 6.29 12.03
CA VAL A 17 -10.41 6.64 13.01
C VAL A 17 -10.19 8.05 13.57
N LEU A 18 -8.96 8.39 13.94
CA LEU A 18 -8.61 9.72 14.45
C LEU A 18 -8.86 10.79 13.40
N HIS A 19 -8.39 10.57 12.17
CA HIS A 19 -8.62 11.45 11.02
C HIS A 19 -10.10 11.73 10.82
N LEU A 20 -10.93 10.68 10.74
CA LEU A 20 -12.37 10.80 10.53
C LEU A 20 -13.07 11.48 11.70
N SER A 21 -12.67 11.20 12.94
CA SER A 21 -13.22 11.85 14.12
C SER A 21 -13.00 13.36 14.14
N GLN A 22 -11.93 13.84 13.53
CA GLN A 22 -11.66 15.25 13.36
C GLN A 22 -12.33 15.84 12.11
N SER A 23 -12.41 15.08 11.03
CA SER A 23 -12.93 15.52 9.73
C SER A 23 -14.40 15.87 9.75
N VAL A 24 -15.20 15.26 10.62
CA VAL A 24 -16.62 15.63 10.80
C VAL A 24 -16.84 17.05 11.32
N HIS A 25 -15.80 17.68 11.88
CA HIS A 25 -15.79 19.05 12.38
C HIS A 25 -15.25 20.07 11.37
N ASP A 26 -14.84 19.66 10.17
CA ASP A 26 -14.35 20.58 9.14
C ASP A 26 -15.46 21.53 8.71
N ARG A 27 -15.11 22.82 8.64
CA ARG A 27 -16.08 23.91 8.33
C ARG A 27 -15.97 24.42 6.89
N SER A 28 -14.94 24.06 6.18
CA SER A 28 -14.72 24.51 4.80
C SER A 28 -14.03 23.42 3.98
N ILE A 29 -14.25 23.46 2.66
CA ILE A 29 -13.61 22.56 1.72
C ILE A 29 -12.08 22.65 1.82
N ARG A 30 -11.53 23.84 2.05
CA ARG A 30 -10.06 24.04 2.21
C ARG A 30 -9.53 23.28 3.41
N ALA A 31 -10.20 23.38 4.56
CA ALA A 31 -9.80 22.68 5.78
C ALA A 31 -9.93 21.16 5.57
N ALA A 32 -11.02 20.70 4.97
CA ALA A 32 -11.23 19.30 4.64
C ALA A 32 -10.13 18.77 3.70
N SER A 33 -9.89 19.44 2.56
CA SER A 33 -8.88 19.02 1.59
C SER A 33 -7.46 19.04 2.17
N LEU A 34 -7.13 20.08 2.96
CA LEU A 34 -5.82 20.14 3.62
C LEU A 34 -5.63 19.01 4.63
N ARG A 35 -6.68 18.68 5.40
CA ARG A 35 -6.65 17.55 6.33
C ARG A 35 -6.46 16.22 5.60
N GLY A 36 -7.20 16.00 4.51
CA GLY A 36 -7.02 14.82 3.65
C GLY A 36 -5.63 14.74 3.05
N TRP A 37 -5.08 15.86 2.59
CA TRP A 37 -3.73 15.95 2.08
C TRP A 37 -2.68 15.61 3.14
N LEU A 38 -2.78 16.18 4.35
CA LEU A 38 -1.86 15.89 5.45
C LEU A 38 -1.91 14.42 5.86
N PHE A 39 -3.10 13.83 5.90
CA PHE A 39 -3.28 12.41 6.22
C PHE A 39 -2.66 11.53 5.15
N GLY A 40 -2.92 11.83 3.86
CA GLY A 40 -2.31 11.14 2.73
C GLY A 40 -0.80 11.28 2.70
N PHE A 41 -0.26 12.49 2.96
CA PHE A 41 1.18 12.73 3.03
C PHE A 41 1.83 11.83 4.08
N GLY A 42 1.27 11.78 5.29
CA GLY A 42 1.78 10.91 6.36
C GLY A 42 1.73 9.42 5.98
N TYR A 43 0.64 8.99 5.36
CA TYR A 43 0.49 7.62 4.89
C TYR A 43 1.56 7.27 3.84
N PHE A 44 1.73 8.09 2.80
CA PHE A 44 2.71 7.85 1.76
C PHE A 44 4.15 7.97 2.25
N ALA A 45 4.44 8.88 3.18
CA ALA A 45 5.77 8.99 3.79
C ALA A 45 6.18 7.69 4.51
N VAL A 46 5.23 7.01 5.16
CA VAL A 46 5.48 5.73 5.83
C VAL A 46 5.57 4.58 4.82
N THR A 47 4.65 4.51 3.85
CA THR A 47 4.58 3.36 2.93
C THR A 47 5.61 3.40 1.81
N LEU A 48 6.09 4.60 1.43
CA LEU A 48 7.04 4.82 0.35
C LEU A 48 8.44 5.24 0.82
N HIS A 49 8.77 5.09 2.11
CA HIS A 49 10.09 5.48 2.63
C HIS A 49 11.25 4.80 1.88
N TRP A 50 11.02 3.60 1.35
CA TRP A 50 12.00 2.84 0.57
C TRP A 50 12.45 3.56 -0.73
N ILE A 51 11.72 4.57 -1.20
CA ILE A 51 12.05 5.35 -2.40
C ILE A 51 13.36 6.13 -2.24
N VAL A 52 13.89 6.27 -1.04
CA VAL A 52 15.18 6.92 -0.79
C VAL A 52 16.37 6.02 -1.09
N GLU A 53 16.19 4.69 -1.07
CA GLU A 53 17.27 3.71 -1.25
C GLU A 53 18.08 3.88 -2.54
N PRO A 54 17.46 4.11 -3.73
CA PRO A 54 18.21 4.35 -4.96
C PRO A 54 19.19 5.53 -4.87
N PHE A 55 18.86 6.57 -4.08
CA PHE A 55 19.72 7.75 -3.91
C PHE A 55 20.92 7.47 -2.98
N LEU A 56 20.86 6.40 -2.20
CA LEU A 56 21.92 6.00 -1.27
C LEU A 56 22.95 5.06 -1.92
N VAL A 57 22.71 4.59 -3.14
CA VAL A 57 23.67 3.77 -3.90
C VAL A 57 24.97 4.56 -4.16
N ASP A 58 24.84 5.82 -4.58
CA ASP A 58 25.95 6.79 -4.63
C ASP A 58 25.59 7.99 -3.75
N ALA A 59 25.66 7.81 -2.45
CA ALA A 59 25.21 8.80 -1.48
C ALA A 59 26.01 10.10 -1.54
N ALA A 60 27.29 10.05 -1.92
CA ALA A 60 28.15 11.22 -2.07
C ALA A 60 27.62 12.17 -3.17
N ARG A 61 27.07 11.61 -4.25
CA ARG A 61 26.58 12.35 -5.40
C ARG A 61 25.07 12.64 -5.32
N HIS A 62 24.24 11.67 -4.89
CA HIS A 62 22.79 11.74 -5.01
C HIS A 62 22.05 11.76 -3.66
N GLY A 63 22.73 11.46 -2.54
CA GLY A 63 22.07 11.34 -1.21
C GLY A 63 21.30 12.59 -0.78
N TRP A 64 21.75 13.78 -1.16
CA TRP A 64 21.06 15.04 -0.86
C TRP A 64 19.67 15.16 -1.55
N MET A 65 19.44 14.41 -2.65
CA MET A 65 18.16 14.42 -3.38
C MET A 65 17.08 13.57 -2.69
N ALA A 66 17.48 12.58 -1.89
CA ALA A 66 16.59 11.60 -1.27
C ALA A 66 15.42 12.23 -0.50
N PRO A 67 15.63 13.20 0.44
CA PRO A 67 14.52 13.80 1.18
C PRO A 67 13.58 14.59 0.27
N PHE A 68 14.09 15.26 -0.77
CA PHE A 68 13.26 16.01 -1.71
C PHE A 68 12.42 15.05 -2.58
N ALA A 69 13.00 13.97 -3.07
CA ALA A 69 12.28 12.96 -3.83
C ALA A 69 11.12 12.38 -3.03
N LEU A 70 11.36 12.02 -1.76
CA LEU A 70 10.32 11.51 -0.87
C LEU A 70 9.22 12.55 -0.62
N VAL A 71 9.58 13.78 -0.26
CA VAL A 71 8.62 14.85 0.06
C VAL A 71 7.77 15.20 -1.16
N PHE A 72 8.37 15.40 -2.34
CA PHE A 72 7.61 15.75 -3.55
C PHE A 72 6.73 14.60 -4.01
N LEU A 73 7.20 13.36 -3.98
CA LEU A 73 6.38 12.19 -4.33
C LEU A 73 5.20 12.05 -3.38
N CYS A 74 5.45 12.03 -2.08
CA CYS A 74 4.38 11.91 -1.08
C CYS A 74 3.40 13.09 -1.14
N GLY A 75 3.90 14.31 -1.33
CA GLY A 75 3.07 15.51 -1.46
C GLY A 75 2.19 15.49 -2.71
N GLY A 76 2.73 15.04 -3.83
CA GLY A 76 2.00 14.88 -5.09
C GLY A 76 0.92 13.81 -4.99
N LEU A 77 1.24 12.64 -4.45
CA LEU A 77 0.27 11.55 -4.26
C LEU A 77 -0.82 11.93 -3.24
N ALA A 78 -0.46 12.67 -2.19
CA ALA A 78 -1.41 13.13 -1.20
C ALA A 78 -2.49 14.10 -1.76
N VAL A 79 -2.24 14.74 -2.91
CA VAL A 79 -3.25 15.58 -3.58
C VAL A 79 -4.51 14.76 -3.88
N PHE A 80 -4.38 13.51 -4.28
CA PHE A 80 -5.52 12.63 -4.52
C PHE A 80 -6.38 12.44 -3.25
N TRP A 81 -5.75 12.27 -2.09
CA TRP A 81 -6.45 12.13 -0.81
C TRP A 81 -7.09 13.45 -0.35
N GLY A 82 -6.41 14.57 -0.60
CA GLY A 82 -6.98 15.90 -0.40
C GLY A 82 -8.23 16.14 -1.26
N LEU A 83 -8.20 15.72 -2.53
CA LEU A 83 -9.36 15.79 -3.42
C LEU A 83 -10.50 14.90 -2.93
N ALA A 84 -10.23 13.65 -2.54
CA ALA A 84 -11.23 12.74 -1.99
C ALA A 84 -11.94 13.33 -0.77
N GLN A 85 -11.17 13.90 0.16
CA GLN A 85 -11.70 14.56 1.35
C GLN A 85 -12.56 15.77 0.98
N GLY A 86 -12.12 16.58 0.02
CA GLY A 86 -12.87 17.73 -0.49
C GLY A 86 -14.20 17.31 -1.14
N VAL A 87 -14.19 16.27 -1.96
CA VAL A 87 -15.40 15.68 -2.58
C VAL A 87 -16.36 15.16 -1.52
N ALA A 88 -15.89 14.38 -0.55
CA ALA A 88 -16.70 13.88 0.55
C ALA A 88 -17.36 15.02 1.34
N PHE A 89 -16.61 16.08 1.59
CA PHE A 89 -17.13 17.29 2.24
C PHE A 89 -18.25 17.94 1.40
N LEU A 90 -18.03 18.15 0.09
CA LEU A 90 -19.01 18.79 -0.80
C LEU A 90 -20.30 17.98 -0.90
N VAL A 91 -20.20 16.69 -1.24
CA VAL A 91 -21.36 15.81 -1.42
C VAL A 91 -22.19 15.71 -0.14
N THR A 92 -21.54 15.69 1.02
CA THR A 92 -22.27 15.65 2.29
C THR A 92 -22.90 16.99 2.65
N SER A 93 -22.34 18.11 2.20
CA SER A 93 -22.87 19.46 2.51
C SER A 93 -24.05 19.86 1.63
N GLU A 94 -24.30 19.18 0.53
CA GLU A 94 -25.41 19.46 -0.39
C GLU A 94 -26.77 18.93 0.09
N THR A 95 -26.83 18.19 1.17
CA THR A 95 -28.10 17.67 1.73
C THR A 95 -28.86 18.71 2.55
N ALA A 96 -28.47 19.98 2.54
CA ALA A 96 -29.31 21.11 3.00
C ALA A 96 -30.29 21.51 1.89
N PRO A 97 -31.57 21.93 2.22
CA PRO A 97 -32.59 22.22 1.22
C PRO A 97 -32.12 23.24 0.18
N ALA A 98 -32.27 22.85 -1.07
CA ALA A 98 -31.77 23.56 -2.24
C ALA A 98 -32.70 24.71 -2.62
N ASP A 99 -32.48 25.91 -2.10
CA ASP A 99 -33.21 27.11 -2.55
C ASP A 99 -32.44 27.98 -3.55
N SER A 100 -31.28 27.58 -4.05
CA SER A 100 -30.66 28.28 -5.18
C SER A 100 -29.53 27.49 -5.87
N TRP A 101 -29.83 26.97 -7.06
CA TRP A 101 -28.88 26.46 -8.02
C TRP A 101 -28.14 27.58 -8.78
N THR A 102 -27.41 28.44 -8.09
CA THR A 102 -26.48 29.34 -8.75
C THR A 102 -25.06 28.91 -8.45
N PHE A 103 -24.48 28.20 -9.40
CA PHE A 103 -23.08 27.75 -9.37
C PHE A 103 -22.14 28.95 -9.48
N HIS A 104 -21.77 29.55 -8.35
CA HIS A 104 -20.70 30.53 -8.31
C HIS A 104 -19.45 29.89 -7.67
N PHE A 105 -18.40 29.70 -8.46
CA PHE A 105 -17.14 29.11 -8.05
C PHE A 105 -16.54 29.76 -6.78
N LYS A 106 -16.77 31.06 -6.57
CA LYS A 106 -16.39 31.79 -5.34
C LYS A 106 -17.12 31.33 -4.09
N THR A 107 -18.35 30.80 -4.23
CA THR A 107 -19.20 30.40 -3.09
C THR A 107 -18.75 29.05 -2.52
N ILE A 108 -18.23 28.14 -3.36
CA ILE A 108 -17.74 26.82 -2.94
C ILE A 108 -16.61 26.95 -1.91
N TRP A 109 -15.69 27.91 -2.10
CA TRP A 109 -14.53 28.10 -1.23
C TRP A 109 -14.84 28.74 0.14
N LYS A 110 -15.99 29.38 0.29
CA LYS A 110 -16.44 30.07 1.52
C LYS A 110 -17.59 29.37 2.25
N ARG A 111 -18.12 28.26 1.71
CA ARG A 111 -19.26 27.59 2.31
C ARG A 111 -18.87 27.01 3.67
N GLU A 112 -19.38 27.61 4.73
CA GLU A 112 -19.31 27.08 6.08
C GLU A 112 -20.36 25.99 6.25
N ARG A 113 -19.93 24.88 6.85
CA ARG A 113 -20.78 23.73 7.09
C ARG A 113 -21.17 23.66 8.55
N THR A 114 -22.45 23.55 8.81
CA THR A 114 -22.98 23.04 10.07
C THR A 114 -23.47 21.63 9.83
N LEU A 115 -22.69 20.63 10.21
CA LEU A 115 -23.16 19.25 10.23
C LEU A 115 -24.21 19.11 11.32
N ALA A 116 -25.40 18.62 10.97
CA ALA A 116 -26.32 18.10 11.96
C ALA A 116 -25.60 16.94 12.69
N LEU A 117 -25.26 17.14 13.96
CA LEU A 117 -24.54 16.20 14.78
C LEU A 117 -25.44 14.99 15.11
N GLY A 118 -25.52 14.03 14.18
CA GLY A 118 -26.34 12.83 14.38
C GLY A 118 -25.82 11.61 13.61
N PRO A 119 -26.24 10.41 14.06
CA PRO A 119 -25.70 9.14 13.50
C PRO A 119 -25.86 9.00 11.99
N ARG A 120 -26.97 9.53 11.41
CA ARG A 120 -27.21 9.49 9.97
C ARG A 120 -26.27 10.40 9.20
N ALA A 121 -26.06 11.63 9.68
CA ALA A 121 -25.17 12.58 9.02
C ALA A 121 -23.71 12.09 9.08
N HIS A 122 -23.27 11.53 10.20
CA HIS A 122 -21.97 10.87 10.31
C HIS A 122 -21.85 9.71 9.31
N ALA A 123 -22.87 8.83 9.23
CA ALA A 123 -22.85 7.72 8.28
C ALA A 123 -22.71 8.18 6.84
N HIS A 124 -23.50 9.18 6.40
CA HIS A 124 -23.41 9.74 5.05
C HIS A 124 -22.02 10.31 4.74
N PHE A 125 -21.44 11.07 5.67
CA PHE A 125 -20.08 11.61 5.49
C PHE A 125 -19.04 10.48 5.35
N LEU A 126 -19.06 9.50 6.24
CA LEU A 126 -18.12 8.39 6.26
C LEU A 126 -18.23 7.54 5.00
N MET A 127 -19.45 7.27 4.53
CA MET A 127 -19.67 6.54 3.28
C MET A 127 -19.16 7.33 2.06
N ASN A 128 -19.49 8.63 1.97
CA ASN A 128 -19.00 9.48 0.89
C ASN A 128 -17.48 9.56 0.88
N TRP A 129 -16.84 9.60 2.07
CA TRP A 129 -15.39 9.59 2.20
C TRP A 129 -14.79 8.26 1.73
N ALA A 130 -15.36 7.11 2.15
CA ALA A 130 -14.86 5.80 1.75
C ALA A 130 -14.93 5.62 0.22
N PHE A 131 -16.05 5.99 -0.41
CA PHE A 131 -16.20 5.90 -1.86
C PHE A 131 -15.31 6.90 -2.60
N ALA A 132 -15.20 8.14 -2.13
CA ALA A 132 -14.34 9.14 -2.75
C ALA A 132 -12.88 8.72 -2.69
N LEU A 133 -12.41 8.24 -1.51
CA LEU A 133 -11.05 7.79 -1.34
C LEU A 133 -10.78 6.51 -2.14
N GLY A 134 -11.69 5.53 -2.10
CA GLY A 134 -11.58 4.33 -2.92
C GLY A 134 -11.53 4.65 -4.41
N GLY A 135 -12.37 5.56 -4.89
CA GLY A 135 -12.38 6.02 -6.29
C GLY A 135 -11.08 6.69 -6.72
N VAL A 136 -10.53 7.59 -5.89
CA VAL A 136 -9.25 8.24 -6.22
C VAL A 136 -8.05 7.29 -6.11
N GLU A 137 -8.11 6.26 -5.28
CA GLU A 137 -7.07 5.20 -5.25
C GLU A 137 -7.05 4.41 -6.57
N VAL A 138 -8.22 4.08 -7.12
CA VAL A 138 -8.32 3.48 -8.46
C VAL A 138 -7.79 4.46 -9.51
N LEU A 139 -8.26 5.71 -9.50
CA LEU A 139 -7.81 6.73 -10.46
C LEU A 139 -6.29 6.91 -10.43
N ARG A 140 -5.69 7.01 -9.24
CA ARG A 140 -4.24 7.17 -9.04
C ARG A 140 -3.43 6.02 -9.64
N SER A 141 -3.98 4.80 -9.59
CA SER A 141 -3.31 3.61 -10.11
C SER A 141 -3.16 3.61 -11.64
N PHE A 142 -3.98 4.42 -12.34
CA PHE A 142 -3.96 4.52 -13.81
C PHE A 142 -3.62 5.92 -14.32
N ALA A 143 -3.72 6.95 -13.45
CA ALA A 143 -3.43 8.33 -13.86
C ALA A 143 -1.97 8.50 -14.26
N PHE A 144 -1.73 9.31 -15.29
CA PHE A 144 -0.42 9.55 -15.91
C PHE A 144 0.20 8.23 -16.39
N THR A 145 1.30 7.78 -15.79
CA THR A 145 1.94 6.49 -16.10
C THR A 145 1.45 5.34 -15.22
N GLY A 146 0.54 5.65 -14.28
CA GLY A 146 0.09 4.74 -13.23
C GLY A 146 1.10 4.61 -12.08
N PHE A 147 0.62 4.72 -10.84
CA PHE A 147 1.44 4.51 -9.66
C PHE A 147 0.67 3.68 -8.61
N PRO A 148 0.65 2.35 -8.75
CA PRO A 148 -0.14 1.47 -7.88
C PRO A 148 0.53 1.17 -6.53
N TRP A 149 1.71 1.74 -6.24
CA TRP A 149 2.42 1.53 -4.99
C TRP A 149 1.71 2.22 -3.81
N GLY A 150 1.78 1.61 -2.64
CA GLY A 150 1.14 2.14 -1.45
C GLY A 150 -0.39 2.11 -1.50
N LEU A 151 -1.02 1.13 -2.15
CA LEU A 151 -2.46 0.92 -2.07
C LEU A 151 -2.87 0.49 -0.66
N LEU A 152 -4.03 0.95 -0.20
CA LEU A 152 -4.56 0.59 1.11
C LEU A 152 -4.73 -0.92 1.31
N GLY A 153 -5.02 -1.66 0.24
CA GLY A 153 -5.10 -3.12 0.31
C GLY A 153 -3.76 -3.80 0.65
N TYR A 154 -2.64 -3.14 0.42
CA TYR A 154 -1.31 -3.72 0.68
C TYR A 154 -0.93 -3.73 2.16
N ILE A 155 -1.65 -3.01 3.03
CA ILE A 155 -1.45 -3.13 4.48
C ILE A 155 -1.67 -4.55 5.00
N TRP A 156 -2.40 -5.39 4.25
CA TRP A 156 -2.74 -6.76 4.58
C TRP A 156 -1.78 -7.82 4.01
N VAL A 157 -0.71 -7.41 3.34
CA VAL A 157 0.30 -8.35 2.83
C VAL A 157 0.81 -9.25 3.97
N ASP A 158 1.04 -10.53 3.68
CA ASP A 158 1.44 -11.58 4.61
C ASP A 158 0.41 -11.95 5.70
N THR A 159 -0.83 -11.47 5.58
CA THR A 159 -1.93 -11.83 6.48
C THR A 159 -3.02 -12.63 5.77
N GLN A 160 -3.89 -13.31 6.54
CA GLN A 160 -5.02 -14.05 5.97
C GLN A 160 -5.98 -13.17 5.17
N ALA A 161 -6.15 -11.91 5.55
CA ALA A 161 -7.00 -10.98 4.81
C ALA A 161 -6.51 -10.75 3.37
N SER A 162 -5.20 -10.91 3.09
CA SER A 162 -4.68 -10.82 1.72
C SER A 162 -5.27 -11.84 0.76
N MET A 163 -5.79 -12.97 1.24
CA MET A 163 -6.48 -13.96 0.41
C MET A 163 -7.73 -13.39 -0.26
N LEU A 164 -8.36 -12.37 0.33
CA LEU A 164 -9.51 -11.70 -0.29
C LEU A 164 -9.16 -10.99 -1.60
N VAL A 165 -7.88 -10.70 -1.84
CA VAL A 165 -7.42 -10.10 -3.10
C VAL A 165 -7.76 -10.99 -4.30
N THR A 166 -7.81 -12.31 -4.13
CA THR A 166 -8.20 -13.25 -5.19
C THR A 166 -9.65 -13.07 -5.66
N VAL A 167 -10.51 -12.48 -4.83
CA VAL A 167 -11.94 -12.27 -5.10
C VAL A 167 -12.24 -10.82 -5.45
N VAL A 168 -11.73 -9.86 -4.65
CA VAL A 168 -12.09 -8.44 -4.77
C VAL A 168 -10.97 -7.56 -5.33
N GLY A 169 -9.80 -8.13 -5.59
CA GLY A 169 -8.61 -7.39 -6.01
C GLY A 169 -8.04 -6.48 -4.91
N PRO A 170 -6.87 -5.87 -5.15
CA PRO A 170 -6.20 -5.00 -4.15
C PRO A 170 -7.00 -3.73 -3.84
N HIS A 171 -7.68 -3.16 -4.83
CA HIS A 171 -8.55 -1.99 -4.62
C HIS A 171 -9.80 -2.34 -3.81
N GLY A 172 -10.40 -3.50 -4.07
CA GLY A 172 -11.54 -4.00 -3.29
C GLY A 172 -11.17 -4.24 -1.83
N LEU A 173 -10.02 -4.85 -1.56
CA LEU A 173 -9.51 -5.04 -0.19
C LEU A 173 -9.24 -3.70 0.49
N GLY A 174 -8.69 -2.71 -0.24
CA GLY A 174 -8.55 -1.34 0.25
C GLY A 174 -9.89 -0.72 0.64
N LEU A 175 -10.91 -0.85 -0.20
CA LEU A 175 -12.25 -0.34 0.06
C LEU A 175 -12.92 -1.02 1.28
N LEU A 176 -12.76 -2.34 1.42
CA LEU A 176 -13.23 -3.07 2.61
C LEU A 176 -12.56 -2.56 3.89
N SER A 177 -11.26 -2.25 3.82
CA SER A 177 -10.52 -1.64 4.94
C SER A 177 -11.07 -0.26 5.30
N LEU A 178 -11.37 0.57 4.30
CA LEU A 178 -12.01 1.87 4.53
C LEU A 178 -13.39 1.72 5.18
N PHE A 179 -14.20 0.77 4.75
CA PHE A 179 -15.49 0.52 5.39
C PHE A 179 -15.34 0.06 6.83
N ALA A 180 -14.40 -0.81 7.15
CA ALA A 180 -14.13 -1.23 8.51
C ALA A 180 -13.74 -0.03 9.40
N ILE A 181 -12.86 0.84 8.90
CA ILE A 181 -12.47 2.09 9.58
C ILE A 181 -13.70 3.00 9.78
N CYS A 182 -14.53 3.17 8.74
CA CYS A 182 -15.72 4.02 8.81
C CYS A 182 -16.75 3.51 9.81
N VAL A 183 -17.02 2.20 9.83
CA VAL A 183 -17.96 1.58 10.78
C VAL A 183 -17.48 1.74 12.21
N PHE A 184 -16.18 1.53 12.45
CA PHE A 184 -15.60 1.75 13.77
C PHE A 184 -15.66 3.23 14.17
N ALA A 185 -15.26 4.15 13.28
CA ALA A 185 -15.34 5.59 13.52
C ALA A 185 -16.77 6.06 13.78
N TRP A 186 -17.74 5.50 13.04
CA TRP A 186 -19.16 5.79 13.26
C TRP A 186 -19.61 5.39 14.69
N ALA A 187 -19.23 4.23 15.16
CA ALA A 187 -19.54 3.79 16.51
C ALA A 187 -18.88 4.68 17.59
N VAL A 188 -17.62 5.09 17.37
CA VAL A 188 -16.90 6.01 18.27
C VAL A 188 -17.57 7.38 18.32
N LEU A 189 -17.90 7.96 17.16
CA LEU A 189 -18.52 9.28 17.06
C LEU A 189 -19.91 9.34 17.72
N ASN A 190 -20.64 8.22 17.68
CA ASN A 190 -22.02 8.17 18.15
C ASN A 190 -22.16 7.43 19.51
N ARG A 191 -21.07 7.12 20.20
CA ARG A 191 -21.07 6.33 21.46
C ARG A 191 -21.93 6.90 22.57
N HIS A 192 -22.19 8.22 22.55
CA HIS A 192 -23.03 8.91 23.55
C HIS A 192 -24.51 8.93 23.20
N VAL A 193 -24.86 8.64 21.95
CA VAL A 193 -26.24 8.67 21.42
C VAL A 193 -26.77 7.26 21.22
N LEU A 194 -25.89 6.31 20.88
CA LEU A 194 -26.25 4.92 20.67
C LEU A 194 -26.47 4.19 21.99
N PRO A 195 -27.41 3.21 22.05
CA PRO A 195 -27.45 2.26 23.15
C PRO A 195 -26.07 1.60 23.31
N ALA A 196 -25.57 1.50 24.54
CA ALA A 196 -24.21 1.00 24.80
C ALA A 196 -23.94 -0.37 24.14
N ARG A 197 -24.91 -1.29 24.15
CA ARG A 197 -24.82 -2.59 23.46
C ARG A 197 -24.58 -2.47 21.96
N VAL A 198 -25.12 -1.45 21.29
CA VAL A 198 -24.95 -1.23 19.86
C VAL A 198 -23.57 -0.62 19.60
N GLY A 199 -23.19 0.45 20.30
CA GLY A 199 -21.89 1.11 20.13
C GLY A 199 -20.73 0.17 20.42
N TRP A 200 -20.70 -0.44 21.58
CA TRP A 200 -19.66 -1.41 21.97
C TRP A 200 -19.66 -2.67 21.10
N GLY A 201 -20.87 -3.22 20.81
CA GLY A 201 -20.99 -4.39 19.95
C GLY A 201 -20.41 -4.18 18.55
N THR A 202 -20.66 -3.01 17.96
CA THR A 202 -20.08 -2.65 16.64
C THR A 202 -18.56 -2.52 16.72
N MET A 203 -18.02 -1.82 17.72
CA MET A 203 -16.56 -1.67 17.89
C MET A 203 -15.88 -3.01 18.10
N ILE A 204 -16.42 -3.86 18.98
CA ILE A 204 -15.88 -5.20 19.24
C ILE A 204 -15.98 -6.07 17.98
N GLY A 205 -17.11 -6.05 17.28
CA GLY A 205 -17.29 -6.81 16.03
C GLY A 205 -16.27 -6.44 14.95
N VAL A 206 -16.06 -5.16 14.71
CA VAL A 206 -15.02 -4.69 13.76
C VAL A 206 -13.63 -5.12 14.23
N LEU A 207 -13.33 -4.96 15.52
CA LEU A 207 -12.04 -5.36 16.07
C LEU A 207 -11.79 -6.87 15.90
N ILE A 208 -12.78 -7.71 16.13
CA ILE A 208 -12.67 -9.17 15.93
C ILE A 208 -12.37 -9.47 14.46
N VAL A 209 -13.08 -8.85 13.51
CA VAL A 209 -12.86 -9.06 12.07
C VAL A 209 -11.46 -8.63 11.65
N VAL A 210 -11.01 -7.47 12.14
CA VAL A 210 -9.65 -6.96 11.85
C VAL A 210 -8.60 -7.90 12.44
N LEU A 211 -8.73 -8.31 13.71
CA LEU A 211 -7.78 -9.21 14.36
C LEU A 211 -7.76 -10.60 13.70
N ALA A 212 -8.91 -11.12 13.28
CA ALA A 212 -8.97 -12.36 12.52
C ALA A 212 -8.24 -12.23 11.17
N GLY A 213 -8.46 -11.12 10.45
CA GLY A 213 -7.77 -10.85 9.19
C GLY A 213 -6.26 -10.67 9.35
N MET A 214 -5.79 -10.19 10.50
CA MET A 214 -4.37 -9.98 10.82
C MET A 214 -3.58 -11.27 11.07
N GLN A 215 -4.23 -12.44 11.18
CA GLN A 215 -3.51 -13.70 11.38
C GLN A 215 -2.50 -13.94 10.24
N PRO A 216 -1.31 -14.50 10.55
CA PRO A 216 -0.34 -14.81 9.51
C PRO A 216 -0.92 -15.73 8.45
N MET A 217 -0.51 -15.52 7.20
CA MET A 217 -0.90 -16.40 6.11
C MET A 217 -0.35 -17.81 6.37
N PRO A 218 -1.16 -18.87 6.31
CA PRO A 218 -0.64 -20.22 6.45
C PRO A 218 0.34 -20.50 5.33
N PRO A 219 1.41 -21.28 5.59
CA PRO A 219 2.36 -21.64 4.54
C PRO A 219 1.61 -22.31 3.41
N ALA A 220 1.92 -21.89 2.16
CA ALA A 220 1.34 -22.49 0.97
C ALA A 220 1.61 -24.00 1.01
N ARG A 221 0.57 -24.81 1.21
CA ARG A 221 0.68 -26.24 0.97
C ARG A 221 0.70 -26.39 -0.54
N ALA A 222 1.85 -26.76 -1.09
CA ALA A 222 1.90 -27.26 -2.45
C ALA A 222 1.00 -28.51 -2.48
N ASN A 223 -0.24 -28.35 -2.97
CA ASN A 223 -1.00 -29.51 -3.43
C ASN A 223 -0.29 -30.01 -4.68
N VAL A 224 0.76 -30.80 -4.47
CA VAL A 224 1.32 -31.62 -5.50
C VAL A 224 0.23 -32.66 -5.75
N GLY A 225 -0.66 -32.33 -6.70
CA GLY A 225 -1.68 -33.27 -7.16
C GLY A 225 -0.96 -34.56 -7.57
N SER A 226 -1.58 -35.69 -7.27
CA SER A 226 -1.11 -37.03 -7.58
C SER A 226 -1.14 -37.37 -9.11
N ALA A 227 -1.20 -36.37 -9.97
CA ALA A 227 -0.92 -36.60 -11.39
C ALA A 227 0.60 -36.65 -11.52
N GLU A 228 1.13 -37.67 -12.21
CA GLU A 228 2.50 -37.74 -12.71
C GLU A 228 2.75 -36.61 -13.74
N VAL A 229 2.71 -35.38 -13.26
CA VAL A 229 3.21 -34.23 -14.00
C VAL A 229 4.73 -34.31 -13.84
N GLU A 230 5.44 -34.48 -14.92
CA GLU A 230 6.89 -34.38 -14.95
C GLU A 230 7.28 -33.04 -14.29
N GLN A 231 7.76 -33.13 -13.04
CA GLN A 231 8.05 -31.94 -12.23
C GLN A 231 9.34 -31.33 -12.73
N THR A 232 9.24 -30.14 -13.32
CA THR A 232 10.41 -29.31 -13.64
C THR A 232 11.07 -28.84 -12.34
N LEU A 233 12.30 -29.24 -12.12
CA LEU A 233 13.08 -28.81 -10.97
C LEU A 233 13.76 -27.48 -11.28
N VAL A 234 13.36 -26.43 -10.56
CA VAL A 234 13.88 -25.07 -10.76
C VAL A 234 14.83 -24.70 -9.61
N ARG A 235 16.02 -24.23 -9.97
CA ARG A 235 16.96 -23.61 -9.03
C ARG A 235 16.87 -22.09 -9.15
N ILE A 236 16.50 -21.42 -8.05
CA ILE A 236 16.54 -19.96 -7.95
C ILE A 236 17.87 -19.58 -7.29
N VAL A 237 18.69 -18.82 -8.03
CA VAL A 237 19.99 -18.36 -7.56
C VAL A 237 19.83 -17.01 -6.85
N GLN A 238 20.25 -16.91 -5.59
CA GLN A 238 20.20 -15.67 -4.80
C GLN A 238 21.59 -15.31 -4.28
N PRO A 239 22.35 -14.44 -4.99
CA PRO A 239 23.69 -14.03 -4.58
C PRO A 239 23.72 -13.13 -3.36
N ASN A 240 22.57 -12.64 -2.92
CA ASN A 240 22.41 -11.72 -1.79
C ASN A 240 23.33 -10.49 -1.89
N ALA A 241 23.32 -9.84 -3.05
CA ALA A 241 24.06 -8.61 -3.31
C ALA A 241 23.32 -7.40 -2.71
N PRO A 242 23.88 -6.70 -1.71
CA PRO A 242 23.29 -5.48 -1.19
C PRO A 242 23.19 -4.43 -2.30
N GLN A 243 22.08 -3.68 -2.35
CA GLN A 243 21.84 -2.67 -3.40
C GLN A 243 22.93 -1.59 -3.44
N SER A 244 23.48 -1.22 -2.28
CA SER A 244 24.57 -0.24 -2.15
C SER A 244 25.91 -0.73 -2.68
N GLU A 245 26.10 -2.04 -2.82
CA GLU A 245 27.36 -2.65 -3.22
C GLU A 245 27.31 -3.30 -4.61
N LYS A 246 26.11 -3.59 -5.11
CA LYS A 246 25.88 -4.38 -6.32
C LYS A 246 26.61 -3.82 -7.55
N TRP A 247 26.79 -2.50 -7.60
CA TRP A 247 27.40 -1.80 -8.73
C TRP A 247 28.83 -1.32 -8.49
N LEU A 248 29.41 -1.62 -7.33
CA LEU A 248 30.81 -1.32 -7.09
C LEU A 248 31.67 -2.24 -7.98
N PRO A 249 32.58 -1.68 -8.84
CA PRO A 249 33.37 -2.48 -9.79
C PRO A 249 34.15 -3.62 -9.13
N GLU A 250 34.66 -3.37 -7.92
CA GLU A 250 35.42 -4.34 -7.12
C GLU A 250 34.56 -5.48 -6.53
N LYS A 251 33.23 -5.28 -6.43
CA LYS A 251 32.29 -6.27 -5.86
C LYS A 251 31.37 -6.91 -6.89
N ALA A 252 31.09 -6.23 -7.98
CA ALA A 252 30.19 -6.71 -9.03
C ALA A 252 30.62 -8.08 -9.56
N ARG A 253 31.93 -8.29 -9.71
CA ARG A 253 32.49 -9.58 -10.12
C ARG A 253 32.28 -10.65 -9.05
N ASP A 254 32.46 -10.34 -7.78
CA ASP A 254 32.30 -11.31 -6.68
C ASP A 254 30.85 -11.82 -6.63
N PHE A 255 29.86 -10.96 -6.86
CA PHE A 255 28.45 -11.33 -6.92
C PHE A 255 28.13 -12.19 -8.14
N PHE A 256 28.73 -11.90 -9.29
CA PHE A 256 28.64 -12.73 -10.49
C PHE A 256 29.24 -14.12 -10.25
N ASP A 257 30.48 -14.19 -9.77
CA ASP A 257 31.19 -15.45 -9.51
C ASP A 257 30.43 -16.30 -8.46
N ARG A 258 29.84 -15.65 -7.45
CA ARG A 258 28.94 -16.31 -6.47
C ARG A 258 27.70 -16.89 -7.15
N SER A 259 27.10 -16.19 -8.10
CA SER A 259 25.93 -16.69 -8.83
C SER A 259 26.27 -17.89 -9.68
N VAL A 260 27.44 -17.89 -10.34
CA VAL A 260 27.97 -19.06 -11.07
C VAL A 260 28.18 -20.23 -10.12
N ALA A 261 28.87 -20.02 -9.01
CA ALA A 261 29.13 -21.08 -8.03
C ALA A 261 27.85 -21.69 -7.44
N LEU A 262 26.84 -20.84 -7.18
CA LEU A 262 25.51 -21.32 -6.74
C LEU A 262 24.79 -22.12 -7.83
N SER A 263 25.03 -21.82 -9.10
CA SER A 263 24.46 -22.57 -10.24
C SER A 263 25.12 -23.94 -10.38
N GLU A 264 26.43 -24.02 -10.18
CA GLU A 264 27.20 -25.24 -10.24
C GLU A 264 27.05 -26.16 -9.00
N ALA A 265 26.54 -25.59 -7.89
CA ALA A 265 26.43 -26.33 -6.63
C ALA A 265 25.68 -27.66 -6.82
N ALA A 266 26.23 -28.71 -6.22
CA ALA A 266 25.57 -30.01 -6.24
C ALA A 266 24.15 -29.94 -5.62
N PRO A 267 23.20 -30.73 -6.11
CA PRO A 267 21.90 -30.81 -5.47
C PRO A 267 22.03 -31.28 -4.02
N GLU A 268 21.24 -30.69 -3.11
CA GLU A 268 21.17 -31.16 -1.74
C GLU A 268 20.73 -32.63 -1.68
N ASN A 269 21.33 -33.39 -0.79
CA ASN A 269 21.00 -34.81 -0.53
C ASN A 269 21.16 -35.75 -1.76
N GLY A 270 22.04 -35.42 -2.73
CA GLY A 270 22.26 -36.26 -3.90
C GLY A 270 21.09 -36.31 -4.88
N GLY A 271 20.21 -35.31 -4.85
CA GLY A 271 19.05 -35.20 -5.72
C GLY A 271 19.37 -34.99 -7.20
N ARG A 272 18.33 -34.91 -8.04
CA ARG A 272 18.44 -34.63 -9.47
C ARG A 272 18.97 -33.20 -9.71
N ARG A 273 19.74 -32.99 -10.78
CA ARG A 273 20.12 -31.64 -11.22
C ARG A 273 18.89 -30.83 -11.62
N PRO A 274 18.91 -29.49 -11.43
CA PRO A 274 17.82 -28.63 -11.88
C PRO A 274 17.68 -28.67 -13.41
N ASP A 275 16.44 -28.62 -13.88
CA ASP A 275 16.11 -28.51 -15.31
C ASP A 275 16.18 -27.04 -15.78
N LEU A 276 16.00 -26.11 -14.85
CA LEU A 276 16.02 -24.67 -15.09
C LEU A 276 16.74 -23.96 -13.96
N ILE A 277 17.63 -23.04 -14.29
CA ILE A 277 18.30 -22.16 -13.35
C ILE A 277 17.84 -20.72 -13.63
N VAL A 278 17.35 -20.03 -12.60
CA VAL A 278 16.85 -18.66 -12.70
C VAL A 278 17.73 -17.73 -11.87
N TRP A 279 18.27 -16.72 -12.53
CA TRP A 279 19.07 -15.66 -11.90
C TRP A 279 18.23 -14.41 -11.68
N PRO A 280 18.54 -13.58 -10.68
CA PRO A 280 17.89 -12.30 -10.49
C PRO A 280 18.24 -11.31 -11.60
N GLU A 281 17.39 -10.29 -11.77
CA GLU A 281 17.62 -9.20 -12.72
C GLU A 281 18.99 -8.54 -12.51
N THR A 282 19.64 -8.14 -13.60
CA THR A 282 20.93 -7.42 -13.57
C THR A 282 22.05 -8.16 -12.82
N SER A 283 22.14 -9.47 -12.97
CA SER A 283 23.17 -10.29 -12.35
C SER A 283 24.46 -10.36 -13.16
N ILE A 284 24.45 -9.95 -14.42
CA ILE A 284 25.60 -9.86 -15.31
C ILE A 284 26.10 -8.41 -15.31
N PRO A 285 27.33 -8.12 -14.84
CA PRO A 285 27.84 -6.76 -14.65
C PRO A 285 28.41 -6.11 -15.92
N VAL A 286 28.00 -6.56 -17.09
CA VAL A 286 28.42 -6.04 -18.41
C VAL A 286 27.22 -5.93 -19.35
N TRP A 287 27.34 -5.12 -20.39
CA TRP A 287 26.32 -5.02 -21.44
C TRP A 287 26.23 -6.33 -22.23
N LEU A 288 25.06 -6.62 -22.80
CA LEU A 288 24.80 -7.89 -23.49
C LEU A 288 25.72 -8.13 -24.69
N ASP A 289 26.09 -7.09 -25.40
CA ASP A 289 27.05 -7.10 -26.52
C ASP A 289 28.50 -7.37 -26.09
N GLU A 290 28.82 -7.23 -24.82
CA GLU A 290 30.11 -7.54 -24.21
C GLU A 290 30.07 -8.79 -23.33
N ALA A 291 28.95 -9.49 -23.28
CA ALA A 291 28.68 -10.55 -22.30
C ALA A 291 29.14 -11.96 -22.73
N ASP A 292 29.80 -12.13 -23.88
CA ASP A 292 30.14 -13.46 -24.42
C ASP A 292 30.90 -14.36 -23.42
N VAL A 293 31.85 -13.78 -22.69
CA VAL A 293 32.61 -14.51 -21.67
C VAL A 293 31.73 -14.92 -20.50
N ALA A 294 30.86 -14.01 -20.03
CA ALA A 294 29.93 -14.27 -18.94
C ALA A 294 28.91 -15.32 -19.34
N ILE A 295 28.33 -15.23 -20.54
CA ILE A 295 27.40 -16.22 -21.10
C ILE A 295 28.09 -17.59 -21.22
N GLY A 296 29.35 -17.61 -21.70
CA GLY A 296 30.13 -18.83 -21.78
C GLY A 296 30.43 -19.47 -20.41
N MET A 297 30.54 -18.70 -19.33
CA MET A 297 30.66 -19.22 -17.96
C MET A 297 29.33 -19.79 -17.47
N ILE A 298 28.22 -19.07 -17.68
CA ILE A 298 26.88 -19.50 -17.30
C ILE A 298 26.49 -20.81 -18.03
N SER A 299 26.81 -20.91 -19.33
CA SER A 299 26.46 -22.09 -20.15
C SER A 299 27.22 -23.36 -19.73
N ARG A 300 28.27 -23.23 -18.94
CA ARG A 300 29.06 -24.38 -18.42
C ARG A 300 28.67 -24.79 -17.01
N ALA A 301 27.99 -23.88 -16.29
CA ALA A 301 27.49 -24.11 -14.94
C ALA A 301 26.18 -24.92 -14.93
#